data_aa04a8530db42fdc4ce762e6dcec50b9
#
_entry.id   aa04a8530db42fdc4ce762e6dcec50b9
#
_cell.length_a   1.000
_cell.length_b   1.000
_cell.length_c   1.000
_cell.angle_alpha   90.00
_cell.angle_beta   90.00
_cell.angle_gamma   90.00
#
_symmetry.space_group_name_H-M   'P 1'
#
loop_
_entity.id
_entity.type
_entity.pdbx_description
1 polymer ?
#
loop_
_entity_poly.entity_id
_entity_poly.type
_entity_poly.pdbx_seq_one_letter_code
_entity_poly.pdbx_strand_id
1 'polypeptide(L)'
;MRQETIAIYKFHELSEKARNKAIDNWRANDYDDYVDELACIKVFCDHFGVNLSNYNVSAWGVPDYKIEVSNNNFRGRKLKDFSRDHMPTGYWLDCSLWATFYDKFKETGSAKTAFDIAVWQGFQDLQNEMQHRGSDEYIIECIELNDYEFYANGDLV
;
A
#
# COMPACT_ATOMS: atom_id res chain seq x y z
N MET A 1 12.48 -10.34 49.84
CA MET A 1 12.32 -9.94 48.45
C MET A 1 11.68 -11.12 47.73
N ARG A 2 10.50 -10.96 47.15
CA ARG A 2 9.80 -12.07 46.44
C ARG A 2 10.24 -12.01 44.99
N GLN A 3 10.84 -13.06 44.48
CA GLN A 3 11.12 -13.19 43.04
C GLN A 3 9.90 -13.77 42.38
N GLU A 4 9.34 -13.05 41.42
CA GLU A 4 8.31 -13.57 40.53
C GLU A 4 8.98 -13.98 39.22
N THR A 5 8.79 -15.23 38.82
CA THR A 5 9.24 -15.74 37.53
C THR A 5 8.12 -15.48 36.54
N ILE A 6 8.37 -14.65 35.53
CA ILE A 6 7.42 -14.39 34.44
C ILE A 6 7.80 -15.33 33.30
N ALA A 7 6.86 -16.16 32.86
CA ALA A 7 7.07 -17.04 31.69
C ALA A 7 6.84 -16.23 30.39
N ILE A 8 7.76 -16.37 29.46
CA ILE A 8 7.77 -15.74 28.13
C ILE A 8 7.61 -16.83 27.09
N TYR A 9 6.87 -16.56 26.04
CA TYR A 9 6.47 -17.52 25.02
C TYR A 9 6.77 -16.97 23.63
N LYS A 10 7.12 -17.85 22.68
CA LYS A 10 7.08 -17.54 21.26
C LYS A 10 5.63 -17.63 20.75
N PHE A 11 5.34 -16.99 19.62
CA PHE A 11 3.98 -16.91 19.09
C PHE A 11 3.31 -18.29 18.95
N HIS A 12 4.03 -19.28 18.42
CA HIS A 12 3.51 -20.62 18.20
C HIS A 12 3.25 -21.41 19.51
N GLU A 13 3.83 -21.00 20.65
CA GLU A 13 3.66 -21.60 21.97
C GLU A 13 2.42 -21.05 22.69
N LEU A 14 1.87 -19.95 22.21
CA LEU A 14 0.67 -19.33 22.79
C LEU A 14 -0.58 -20.19 22.58
N SER A 15 -1.54 -20.08 23.48
CA SER A 15 -2.89 -20.59 23.26
C SER A 15 -3.56 -19.87 22.08
N GLU A 16 -4.54 -20.51 21.42
CA GLU A 16 -5.28 -19.90 20.30
C GLU A 16 -5.86 -18.52 20.68
N LYS A 17 -6.45 -18.41 21.87
CA LYS A 17 -6.98 -17.12 22.36
C LYS A 17 -5.90 -16.05 22.51
N ALA A 18 -4.70 -16.43 22.98
CA ALA A 18 -3.59 -15.50 23.16
C ALA A 18 -2.99 -15.09 21.81
N ARG A 19 -2.91 -16.03 20.83
CA ARG A 19 -2.48 -15.73 19.46
C ARG A 19 -3.42 -14.73 18.79
N ASN A 20 -4.73 -14.97 18.86
CA ASN A 20 -5.72 -14.06 18.29
C ASN A 20 -5.59 -12.65 18.90
N LYS A 21 -5.39 -12.56 20.22
CA LYS A 21 -5.15 -11.28 20.87
C LYS A 21 -3.86 -10.60 20.40
N ALA A 22 -2.79 -11.35 20.23
CA ALA A 22 -1.53 -10.81 19.71
C ALA A 22 -1.69 -10.24 18.29
N ILE A 23 -2.42 -10.94 17.40
CA ILE A 23 -2.75 -10.46 16.05
C ILE A 23 -3.61 -9.19 16.12
N ASP A 24 -4.65 -9.15 16.96
CA ASP A 24 -5.51 -7.98 17.11
C ASP A 24 -4.74 -6.77 17.65
N ASN A 25 -3.86 -6.98 18.63
CA ASN A 25 -2.98 -5.95 19.17
C ASN A 25 -2.02 -5.42 18.09
N TRP A 26 -1.48 -6.30 17.24
CA TRP A 26 -0.62 -5.90 16.13
C TRP A 26 -1.38 -4.97 15.18
N ARG A 27 -2.57 -5.36 14.70
CA ARG A 27 -3.41 -4.52 13.84
C ARG A 27 -3.74 -3.17 14.45
N ALA A 28 -4.01 -3.14 15.76
CA ALA A 28 -4.37 -1.91 16.44
C ALA A 28 -3.20 -0.93 16.58
N ASN A 29 -1.96 -1.42 16.51
CA ASN A 29 -0.72 -0.65 16.67
C ASN A 29 0.06 -0.45 15.36
N ASP A 30 -0.38 -1.08 14.26
CA ASP A 30 0.22 -0.90 12.94
C ASP A 30 -0.29 0.41 12.32
N TYR A 31 0.49 1.47 12.49
CA TYR A 31 0.23 2.81 11.94
C TYR A 31 0.94 2.98 10.59
N ASP A 32 0.77 2.02 9.67
CA ASP A 32 1.22 2.24 8.31
C ASP A 32 0.27 3.25 7.65
N ASP A 33 0.74 4.47 7.45
CA ASP A 33 -0.03 5.57 6.87
C ASP A 33 0.06 5.60 5.33
N TYR A 34 0.81 4.67 4.73
CA TYR A 34 1.01 4.53 3.27
C TYR A 34 1.40 5.84 2.58
N VAL A 35 2.14 6.70 3.29
CA VAL A 35 2.56 8.03 2.80
C VAL A 35 3.39 7.91 1.52
N ASP A 36 4.27 6.91 1.46
CA ASP A 36 5.15 6.73 0.32
C ASP A 36 4.40 6.26 -0.92
N GLU A 37 3.45 5.35 -0.77
CA GLU A 37 2.59 4.87 -1.84
C GLU A 37 1.67 5.99 -2.36
N LEU A 38 1.09 6.78 -1.47
CA LEU A 38 0.30 7.95 -1.84
C LEU A 38 1.15 9.01 -2.53
N ALA A 39 2.43 9.17 -2.12
CA ALA A 39 3.37 10.05 -2.78
C ALA A 39 3.66 9.61 -4.22
N CYS A 40 3.76 8.28 -4.51
CA CYS A 40 3.90 7.77 -5.87
C CYS A 40 2.74 8.22 -6.76
N ILE A 41 1.49 8.04 -6.30
CA ILE A 41 0.30 8.43 -7.06
C ILE A 41 0.28 9.95 -7.28
N LYS A 42 0.64 10.73 -6.25
CA LYS A 42 0.70 12.17 -6.35
C LYS A 42 1.76 12.63 -7.35
N VAL A 43 2.99 12.12 -7.27
CA VAL A 43 4.09 12.45 -8.19
C VAL A 43 3.74 12.04 -9.62
N PHE A 44 3.08 10.91 -9.81
CA PHE A 44 2.56 10.49 -11.11
C PHE A 44 1.54 11.50 -11.66
N CYS A 45 0.56 11.93 -10.86
CA CYS A 45 -0.40 12.96 -11.26
C CYS A 45 0.28 14.30 -11.58
N ASP A 46 1.19 14.75 -10.73
CA ASP A 46 1.92 16.01 -10.90
C ASP A 46 2.75 16.03 -12.19
N HIS A 47 3.30 14.88 -12.62
CA HIS A 47 4.03 14.76 -13.89
C HIS A 47 3.19 15.15 -15.11
N PHE A 48 1.89 14.93 -15.02
CA PHE A 48 0.92 15.33 -16.06
C PHE A 48 0.28 16.70 -15.80
N GLY A 49 0.66 17.38 -14.72
CA GLY A 49 0.03 18.64 -14.30
C GLY A 49 -1.41 18.45 -13.84
N VAL A 50 -1.72 17.28 -13.30
CA VAL A 50 -3.03 16.92 -12.76
C VAL A 50 -3.00 17.02 -11.26
N ASN A 51 -3.94 17.77 -10.68
CA ASN A 51 -4.06 17.90 -9.23
C ASN A 51 -4.88 16.73 -8.67
N LEU A 52 -4.26 15.97 -7.76
CA LEU A 52 -4.94 14.96 -6.96
C LEU A 52 -5.38 15.59 -5.64
N SER A 53 -6.69 15.59 -5.39
CA SER A 53 -7.28 16.11 -4.16
C SER A 53 -8.35 15.17 -3.62
N ASN A 54 -8.60 15.28 -2.31
CA ASN A 54 -9.69 14.58 -1.63
C ASN A 54 -9.71 13.08 -1.91
N TYR A 55 -8.60 12.40 -1.66
CA TYR A 55 -8.55 10.94 -1.73
C TYR A 55 -8.86 10.32 -0.37
N ASN A 56 -9.59 9.21 -0.42
CA ASN A 56 -9.85 8.34 0.72
C ASN A 56 -9.67 6.89 0.27
N VAL A 57 -8.69 6.22 0.85
CA VAL A 57 -8.37 4.83 0.55
C VAL A 57 -8.37 4.06 1.86
N SER A 58 -9.05 2.93 1.84
CA SER A 58 -9.07 1.99 2.96
C SER A 58 -8.97 0.57 2.43
N ALA A 59 -8.57 -0.36 3.27
CA ALA A 59 -8.51 -1.78 2.91
C ALA A 59 -9.85 -2.32 2.35
N TRP A 60 -10.97 -1.70 2.74
CA TRP A 60 -12.31 -2.14 2.38
C TRP A 60 -13.10 -1.01 1.72
N GLY A 61 -13.81 -1.34 0.64
CA GLY A 61 -14.62 -0.39 -0.10
C GLY A 61 -14.02 -0.05 -1.47
N VAL A 62 -14.56 0.97 -2.12
CA VAL A 62 -14.04 1.49 -3.38
C VAL A 62 -13.18 2.71 -3.07
N PRO A 63 -11.95 2.81 -3.58
CA PRO A 63 -11.15 4.02 -3.43
C PRO A 63 -11.92 5.23 -3.96
N ASP A 64 -12.00 6.28 -3.16
CA ASP A 64 -12.62 7.56 -3.55
C ASP A 64 -11.52 8.61 -3.70
N TYR A 65 -11.45 9.22 -4.87
CA TYR A 65 -10.48 10.26 -5.17
C TYR A 65 -11.02 11.25 -6.18
N LYS A 66 -10.54 12.48 -6.08
CA LYS A 66 -10.88 13.54 -7.02
C LYS A 66 -9.64 14.01 -7.77
N ILE A 67 -9.71 13.90 -9.10
CA ILE A 67 -8.70 14.44 -10.02
C ILE A 67 -9.38 15.40 -11.01
N GLU A 68 -8.72 16.52 -11.27
CA GLU A 68 -9.17 17.48 -12.27
C GLU A 68 -8.31 17.35 -13.53
N VAL A 69 -8.83 16.63 -14.51
CA VAL A 69 -8.12 16.28 -15.74
C VAL A 69 -8.65 17.11 -16.92
N SER A 70 -7.76 17.82 -17.58
CA SER A 70 -8.02 18.52 -18.84
C SER A 70 -7.34 17.82 -20.01
N ASN A 71 -7.95 17.84 -21.18
CA ASN A 71 -7.30 17.35 -22.41
C ASN A 71 -5.97 18.08 -22.70
N ASN A 72 -5.79 19.29 -22.22
CA ASN A 72 -4.55 20.05 -22.37
C ASN A 72 -3.38 19.43 -21.61
N ASN A 73 -3.62 18.69 -20.51
CA ASN A 73 -2.60 17.97 -19.76
C ASN A 73 -1.85 16.92 -20.61
N PHE A 74 -2.52 16.41 -21.63
CA PHE A 74 -2.02 15.32 -22.50
C PHE A 74 -1.70 15.75 -23.92
N ARG A 75 -1.94 17.04 -24.26
CA ARG A 75 -1.76 17.55 -25.61
C ARG A 75 -0.29 17.45 -26.05
N GLY A 76 -0.08 16.84 -27.23
CA GLY A 76 1.22 16.72 -27.86
C GLY A 76 2.15 15.67 -27.23
N ARG A 77 1.74 14.96 -26.20
CA ARG A 77 2.51 13.88 -25.61
C ARG A 77 2.54 12.66 -26.52
N LYS A 78 3.69 12.05 -26.63
CA LYS A 78 3.92 10.87 -27.48
C LYS A 78 4.47 9.74 -26.64
N LEU A 79 4.14 8.49 -26.98
CA LEU A 79 4.59 7.32 -26.22
C LEU A 79 6.12 7.26 -26.05
N LYS A 80 6.88 7.69 -27.07
CA LYS A 80 8.36 7.73 -27.01
C LYS A 80 8.92 8.68 -25.94
N ASP A 81 8.10 9.58 -25.40
CA ASP A 81 8.52 10.55 -24.37
C ASP A 81 8.47 9.93 -22.96
N PHE A 82 8.01 8.68 -22.86
CA PHE A 82 7.83 7.97 -21.59
C PHE A 82 8.64 6.67 -21.54
N SER A 83 9.05 6.29 -20.33
CA SER A 83 9.63 4.98 -20.05
C SER A 83 8.65 4.13 -19.25
N ARG A 84 8.57 2.85 -19.59
CA ARG A 84 7.77 1.87 -18.87
C ARG A 84 8.28 1.67 -17.43
N ASP A 85 9.60 1.77 -17.25
CA ASP A 85 10.31 1.49 -16.00
C ASP A 85 10.68 2.79 -15.25
N HIS A 86 9.88 3.84 -15.42
CA HIS A 86 10.12 5.10 -14.73
C HIS A 86 9.77 4.97 -13.23
N MET A 87 10.69 5.37 -12.37
CA MET A 87 10.55 5.23 -10.91
C MET A 87 10.96 6.54 -10.21
N PRO A 88 10.15 7.59 -10.26
CA PRO A 88 10.52 8.90 -9.75
C PRO A 88 10.65 8.96 -8.22
N THR A 89 9.91 8.13 -7.48
CA THR A 89 10.01 8.05 -6.01
C THR A 89 10.89 6.91 -5.53
N GLY A 90 11.11 5.91 -6.39
CA GLY A 90 11.86 4.70 -6.07
C GLY A 90 11.05 3.64 -5.31
N TYR A 91 9.76 3.86 -5.09
CA TYR A 91 8.86 2.89 -4.47
C TYR A 91 8.21 1.97 -5.49
N TRP A 92 7.80 0.79 -5.02
CA TRP A 92 7.23 -0.27 -5.85
C TRP A 92 6.01 0.18 -6.67
N LEU A 93 5.19 1.09 -6.13
CA LEU A 93 3.97 1.56 -6.80
C LEU A 93 4.26 2.39 -8.06
N ASP A 94 5.44 3.02 -8.16
CA ASP A 94 5.89 3.65 -9.40
C ASP A 94 5.89 2.65 -10.56
N CYS A 95 6.40 1.43 -10.33
CA CYS A 95 6.43 0.39 -11.36
C CYS A 95 5.03 0.09 -11.90
N SER A 96 4.04 -0.05 -11.02
CA SER A 96 2.66 -0.32 -11.43
C SER A 96 2.06 0.85 -12.22
N LEU A 97 2.18 2.08 -11.71
CA LEU A 97 1.65 3.28 -12.34
C LEU A 97 2.22 3.50 -13.74
N TRP A 98 3.55 3.50 -13.86
CA TRP A 98 4.22 3.80 -15.13
C TRP A 98 4.12 2.67 -16.14
N ALA A 99 4.20 1.40 -15.71
CA ALA A 99 3.99 0.27 -16.59
C ALA A 99 2.56 0.24 -17.13
N THR A 100 1.56 0.42 -16.27
CA THR A 100 0.16 0.46 -16.67
C THR A 100 -0.10 1.62 -17.64
N PHE A 101 0.41 2.82 -17.34
CA PHE A 101 0.29 3.97 -18.23
C PHE A 101 0.91 3.69 -19.60
N TYR A 102 2.15 3.21 -19.64
CA TYR A 102 2.87 2.95 -20.88
C TYR A 102 2.17 1.90 -21.74
N ASP A 103 1.80 0.78 -21.13
CA ASP A 103 1.16 -0.34 -21.83
C ASP A 103 -0.23 0.08 -22.36
N LYS A 104 -1.02 0.82 -21.57
CA LYS A 104 -2.33 1.32 -21.98
C LYS A 104 -2.24 2.45 -23.01
N PHE A 105 -1.22 3.31 -22.94
CA PHE A 105 -1.00 4.30 -24.00
C PHE A 105 -0.63 3.64 -25.31
N LYS A 106 0.21 2.62 -25.28
CA LYS A 106 0.57 1.82 -26.46
C LYS A 106 -0.66 1.11 -27.09
N GLU A 107 -1.53 0.58 -26.24
CA GLU A 107 -2.75 -0.13 -26.63
C GLU A 107 -3.80 0.81 -27.25
N THR A 108 -4.09 1.93 -26.57
CA THR A 108 -5.23 2.80 -26.91
C THR A 108 -4.87 3.98 -27.80
N GLY A 109 -3.61 4.35 -27.87
CA GLY A 109 -3.15 5.58 -28.52
C GLY A 109 -3.55 6.87 -27.78
N SER A 110 -4.17 6.77 -26.60
CA SER A 110 -4.70 7.89 -25.82
C SER A 110 -3.97 8.00 -24.48
N ALA A 111 -3.14 9.03 -24.34
CA ALA A 111 -2.45 9.31 -23.08
C ALA A 111 -3.43 9.60 -21.93
N LYS A 112 -4.55 10.29 -22.22
CA LYS A 112 -5.58 10.55 -21.21
C LYS A 112 -6.22 9.26 -20.69
N THR A 113 -6.66 8.38 -21.60
CA THR A 113 -7.25 7.09 -21.22
C THR A 113 -6.28 6.23 -20.43
N ALA A 114 -5.01 6.19 -20.86
CA ALA A 114 -3.95 5.47 -20.17
C ALA A 114 -3.69 6.01 -18.75
N PHE A 115 -3.71 7.34 -18.60
CA PHE A 115 -3.58 8.02 -17.31
C PHE A 115 -4.72 7.65 -16.36
N ASP A 116 -5.96 7.75 -16.81
CA ASP A 116 -7.13 7.44 -15.98
C ASP A 116 -7.08 5.98 -15.48
N ILE A 117 -6.69 5.05 -16.36
CA ILE A 117 -6.53 3.63 -15.99
C ILE A 117 -5.37 3.44 -15.02
N ALA A 118 -4.23 4.11 -15.23
CA ALA A 118 -3.07 3.95 -14.36
C ALA A 118 -3.32 4.48 -12.94
N VAL A 119 -3.98 5.63 -12.80
CA VAL A 119 -4.36 6.18 -11.48
C VAL A 119 -5.32 5.25 -10.76
N TRP A 120 -6.34 4.76 -11.47
CA TRP A 120 -7.28 3.80 -10.89
C TRP A 120 -6.57 2.52 -10.43
N GLN A 121 -5.68 1.96 -11.27
CA GLN A 121 -4.89 0.78 -10.92
C GLN A 121 -3.99 1.04 -9.72
N GLY A 122 -3.33 2.20 -9.65
CA GLY A 122 -2.49 2.57 -8.52
C GLY A 122 -3.26 2.58 -7.20
N PHE A 123 -4.48 3.10 -7.17
CA PHE A 123 -5.32 3.04 -5.98
C PHE A 123 -5.81 1.62 -5.64
N GLN A 124 -6.08 0.78 -6.66
CA GLN A 124 -6.42 -0.63 -6.42
C GLN A 124 -5.22 -1.42 -5.85
N ASP A 125 -4.02 -1.17 -6.37
CA ASP A 125 -2.81 -1.84 -5.90
C ASP A 125 -2.48 -1.42 -4.47
N LEU A 126 -2.63 -0.14 -4.13
CA LEU A 126 -2.52 0.35 -2.76
C LEU A 126 -3.54 -0.33 -1.83
N GLN A 127 -4.79 -0.45 -2.26
CA GLN A 127 -5.83 -1.12 -1.48
C GLN A 127 -5.51 -2.61 -1.26
N ASN A 128 -5.02 -3.29 -2.28
CA ASN A 128 -4.59 -4.69 -2.18
C ASN A 128 -3.44 -4.85 -1.18
N GLU A 129 -2.49 -3.91 -1.16
CA GLU A 129 -1.40 -3.89 -0.18
C GLU A 129 -1.92 -3.69 1.24
N MET A 130 -2.86 -2.76 1.46
CA MET A 130 -3.51 -2.57 2.76
C MET A 130 -4.21 -3.84 3.24
N GLN A 131 -4.92 -4.55 2.33
CA GLN A 131 -5.57 -5.82 2.65
C GLN A 131 -4.56 -6.91 3.00
N HIS A 132 -3.47 -7.00 2.23
CA HIS A 132 -2.41 -7.96 2.46
C HIS A 132 -1.75 -7.75 3.82
N ARG A 133 -1.31 -6.54 4.13
CA ARG A 133 -0.67 -6.21 5.43
C ARG A 133 -1.61 -6.37 6.62
N GLY A 134 -2.92 -6.20 6.43
CA GLY A 134 -3.93 -6.45 7.45
C GLY A 134 -4.34 -7.92 7.60
N SER A 135 -3.84 -8.84 6.78
CA SER A 135 -4.18 -10.26 6.86
C SER A 135 -3.49 -10.95 8.04
N ASP A 136 -4.13 -11.99 8.58
CA ASP A 136 -3.56 -12.80 9.66
C ASP A 136 -2.24 -13.43 9.24
N GLU A 137 -2.16 -13.92 8.01
CA GLU A 137 -1.00 -14.58 7.44
C GLU A 137 0.22 -13.64 7.44
N TYR A 138 0.06 -12.41 6.95
CA TYR A 138 1.13 -11.43 6.92
C TYR A 138 1.58 -11.02 8.33
N ILE A 139 0.63 -10.80 9.23
CA ILE A 139 0.92 -10.42 10.62
C ILE A 139 1.69 -11.54 11.33
N ILE A 140 1.27 -12.79 11.16
CA ILE A 140 1.96 -13.96 11.73
C ILE A 140 3.39 -14.05 11.19
N GLU A 141 3.57 -13.91 9.88
CA GLU A 141 4.89 -13.91 9.25
C GLU A 141 5.78 -12.81 9.84
N CYS A 142 5.27 -11.59 10.00
CA CYS A 142 6.01 -10.48 10.60
C CYS A 142 6.41 -10.77 12.05
N ILE A 143 5.50 -11.34 12.84
CA ILE A 143 5.75 -11.71 14.23
C ILE A 143 6.87 -12.77 14.32
N GLU A 144 6.80 -13.80 13.49
CA GLU A 144 7.76 -14.91 13.49
C GLU A 144 9.12 -14.50 12.94
N LEU A 145 9.19 -13.74 11.84
CA LEU A 145 10.45 -13.25 11.28
C LEU A 145 11.21 -12.32 12.22
N ASN A 146 10.52 -11.55 13.04
CA ASN A 146 11.13 -10.66 14.02
C ASN A 146 11.37 -11.33 15.39
N ASP A 147 11.02 -12.60 15.52
CA ASP A 147 11.24 -13.41 16.72
C ASP A 147 10.64 -12.79 18.00
N TYR A 148 9.49 -12.14 17.89
CA TYR A 148 8.82 -11.49 19.01
C TYR A 148 8.45 -12.46 20.13
N GLU A 149 8.44 -11.93 21.35
CA GLU A 149 8.15 -12.66 22.57
C GLU A 149 6.91 -12.10 23.27
N PHE A 150 6.15 -12.98 23.90
CA PHE A 150 4.84 -12.65 24.46
C PHE A 150 4.68 -13.17 25.89
N TYR A 151 3.87 -12.49 26.65
CA TYR A 151 3.28 -13.04 27.87
C TYR A 151 2.22 -14.10 27.52
N ALA A 152 1.87 -14.96 28.51
CA ALA A 152 0.87 -16.03 28.33
C ALA A 152 -0.50 -15.55 27.84
N ASN A 153 -0.82 -14.28 28.02
CA ASN A 153 -2.07 -13.64 27.61
C ASN A 153 -2.03 -13.03 26.20
N GLY A 154 -0.90 -13.11 25.48
CA GLY A 154 -0.71 -12.59 24.14
C GLY A 154 -0.25 -11.12 24.06
N ASP A 155 0.06 -10.49 25.19
CA ASP A 155 0.69 -9.16 25.17
C ASP A 155 2.18 -9.29 24.84
N LEU A 156 2.72 -8.36 24.06
CA LEU A 156 4.13 -8.28 23.72
C LEU A 156 4.98 -7.99 24.96
N VAL A 157 6.17 -8.59 25.07
CA VAL A 157 7.11 -8.38 26.17
C VAL A 157 7.81 -7.03 26.08
#